data_a927373470e82ed03bdbc17c739349f0
#
_entry.id   a927373470e82ed03bdbc17c739349f0
#
_cell.length_a   1.000
_cell.length_b   1.000
_cell.length_c   1.000
_cell.angle_alpha   90.00
_cell.angle_beta   90.00
_cell.angle_gamma   90.00
#
_symmetry.space_group_name_H-M   'P 1'
#
loop_
_entity.id
_entity.type
_entity.pdbx_description
1 polymer ?
#
loop_
_entity_poly.entity_id
_entity_poly.type
_entity_poly.pdbx_seq_one_letter_code
_entity_poly.pdbx_strand_id
1 'polypeptide(L)'
;EHLKVKHVVVCGHYYCGGVKAAMQSSDLGLLNPWLRNIRDVYRIHKEELSLIQDEEERYKKFVELNVQEQCVNVIKTADVQKAIRNRNLTVHGWVFDIHSGKLIDLKIDFDAILEHIMEIYRLDD
;
A
#
# COMPACT_ATOMS: atom_id res chain seq x y z
N GLU A 1 -2.92 -3.98 19.29
CA GLU A 1 -2.26 -4.60 20.44
C GLU A 1 -3.26 -5.07 21.50
N HIS A 2 -4.21 -4.24 21.87
CA HIS A 2 -5.20 -4.58 22.91
C HIS A 2 -6.15 -5.70 22.49
N LEU A 3 -6.62 -5.68 21.26
CA LEU A 3 -7.55 -6.69 20.76
C LEU A 3 -6.87 -7.99 20.34
N LYS A 4 -5.56 -7.99 20.24
CA LYS A 4 -4.74 -9.15 19.87
C LYS A 4 -5.23 -9.81 18.57
N VAL A 5 -5.52 -8.98 17.56
CA VAL A 5 -5.96 -9.48 16.25
C VAL A 5 -4.86 -10.29 15.59
N LYS A 6 -5.24 -11.23 14.75
CA LYS A 6 -4.31 -12.12 14.06
C LYS A 6 -4.01 -11.65 12.63
N HIS A 7 -4.88 -10.84 12.07
CA HIS A 7 -4.76 -10.38 10.69
C HIS A 7 -5.03 -8.89 10.60
N VAL A 8 -4.23 -8.21 9.80
CA VAL A 8 -4.46 -6.82 9.39
C VAL A 8 -4.55 -6.82 7.87
N VAL A 9 -5.62 -6.26 7.35
CA VAL A 9 -5.84 -6.18 5.90
C VAL A 9 -5.81 -4.72 5.48
N VAL A 10 -4.95 -4.39 4.53
CA VAL A 10 -4.98 -3.12 3.82
C VAL A 10 -5.68 -3.37 2.51
N CYS A 11 -6.84 -2.75 2.33
CA CYS A 11 -7.67 -3.00 1.15
C CYS A 11 -7.87 -1.71 0.36
N GLY A 12 -7.41 -1.70 -0.88
CA GLY A 12 -7.74 -0.68 -1.85
C GLY A 12 -8.85 -1.14 -2.78
N HIS A 13 -9.20 -0.31 -3.75
CA HIS A 13 -10.15 -0.72 -4.78
C HIS A 13 -9.75 -0.11 -6.13
N TYR A 14 -10.02 -0.83 -7.20
CA TYR A 14 -9.86 -0.26 -8.53
C TYR A 14 -10.87 0.86 -8.74
N TYR A 15 -10.54 1.76 -9.66
CA TYR A 15 -11.37 2.95 -9.95
C TYR A 15 -11.46 3.92 -8.77
N CYS A 16 -10.42 3.98 -7.93
CA CYS A 16 -10.37 4.89 -6.79
C CYS A 16 -10.12 6.32 -7.26
N GLY A 17 -11.07 7.22 -6.97
CA GLY A 17 -10.93 8.63 -7.35
C GLY A 17 -9.75 9.34 -6.68
N GLY A 18 -9.42 8.96 -5.44
CA GLY A 18 -8.28 9.53 -4.72
C GLY A 18 -6.95 9.15 -5.36
N VAL A 19 -6.80 7.89 -5.75
CA VAL A 19 -5.60 7.42 -6.44
C VAL A 19 -5.46 8.12 -7.79
N LYS A 20 -6.56 8.25 -8.53
CA LYS A 20 -6.55 8.95 -9.82
C LYS A 20 -6.17 10.43 -9.65
N ALA A 21 -6.71 11.09 -8.64
CA ALA A 21 -6.38 12.48 -8.33
C ALA A 21 -4.90 12.66 -7.99
N ALA A 22 -4.30 11.69 -7.30
CA ALA A 22 -2.88 11.73 -6.94
C ALA A 22 -1.95 11.64 -8.16
N MET A 23 -2.43 11.08 -9.27
CA MET A 23 -1.67 11.03 -10.53
C MET A 23 -1.67 12.36 -11.28
N GLN A 24 -2.51 13.29 -10.89
CA GLN A 24 -2.66 14.58 -11.55
C GLN A 24 -1.91 15.66 -10.78
N SER A 25 -1.24 16.56 -11.51
CA SER A 25 -0.49 17.67 -10.93
C SER A 25 -1.41 18.88 -10.77
N SER A 26 -2.40 18.76 -9.89
CA SER A 26 -3.34 19.84 -9.63
C SER A 26 -3.46 20.13 -8.15
N ASP A 27 -3.78 21.38 -7.82
CA ASP A 27 -4.01 21.80 -6.45
C ASP A 27 -5.45 21.47 -6.08
N LEU A 28 -5.64 20.55 -5.13
CA LEU A 28 -6.94 20.13 -4.66
C LEU A 28 -7.24 20.66 -3.25
N GLY A 29 -6.58 21.74 -2.85
CA GLY A 29 -6.86 22.45 -1.61
C GLY A 29 -6.61 21.59 -0.38
N LEU A 30 -7.64 21.43 0.45
CA LEU A 30 -7.53 20.69 1.71
C LEU A 30 -7.20 19.21 1.53
N LEU A 31 -7.36 18.66 0.33
CA LEU A 31 -7.01 17.26 0.05
C LEU A 31 -5.52 17.06 -0.19
N ASN A 32 -4.78 18.13 -0.48
CA ASN A 32 -3.36 18.01 -0.82
C ASN A 32 -2.52 17.28 0.24
N PRO A 33 -2.61 17.57 1.55
CA PRO A 33 -1.82 16.85 2.55
C PRO A 33 -2.15 15.36 2.60
N TRP A 34 -3.41 15.00 2.42
CA TRP A 34 -3.83 13.60 2.40
C TRP A 34 -3.33 12.89 1.13
N LEU A 35 -3.46 13.55 -0.03
CA LEU A 35 -3.01 12.98 -1.29
C LEU A 35 -1.50 12.84 -1.37
N ARG A 36 -0.75 13.59 -0.55
CA ARG A 36 0.73 13.51 -0.54
C ARG A 36 1.19 12.08 -0.32
N ASN A 37 0.55 11.34 0.58
CA ASN A 37 0.94 9.95 0.87
C ASN A 37 0.84 9.09 -0.37
N ILE A 38 -0.18 9.29 -1.18
CA ILE A 38 -0.38 8.54 -2.43
C ILE A 38 0.58 9.05 -3.52
N ARG A 39 0.80 10.35 -3.59
CA ARG A 39 1.76 10.94 -4.54
C ARG A 39 3.19 10.49 -4.26
N ASP A 40 3.55 10.27 -3.01
CA ASP A 40 4.85 9.71 -2.65
C ASP A 40 5.03 8.30 -3.21
N VAL A 41 3.97 7.49 -3.18
CA VAL A 41 3.99 6.16 -3.81
C VAL A 41 4.20 6.30 -5.32
N TYR A 42 3.50 7.22 -5.97
CA TYR A 42 3.69 7.48 -7.39
C TYR A 42 5.14 7.86 -7.70
N ARG A 43 5.73 8.72 -6.88
CA ARG A 43 7.13 9.15 -7.07
C ARG A 43 8.09 7.97 -6.97
N ILE A 44 7.89 7.08 -6.00
CA ILE A 44 8.75 5.91 -5.77
C ILE A 44 8.69 4.95 -6.96
N HIS A 45 7.51 4.77 -7.54
CA HIS A 45 7.26 3.78 -8.60
C HIS A 45 7.12 4.39 -9.99
N LYS A 46 7.52 5.65 -10.17
CA LYS A 46 7.30 6.38 -11.42
C LYS A 46 7.92 5.69 -12.63
N GLU A 47 9.15 5.16 -12.49
CA GLU A 47 9.83 4.50 -13.61
C GLU A 47 9.07 3.25 -14.03
N GLU A 48 8.69 2.41 -13.07
CA GLU A 48 7.94 1.19 -13.30
C GLU A 48 6.60 1.50 -13.98
N LEU A 49 5.87 2.50 -13.47
CA LEU A 49 4.57 2.88 -14.01
C LEU A 49 4.68 3.47 -15.42
N SER A 50 5.75 4.21 -15.71
CA SER A 50 5.93 4.83 -17.01
C SER A 50 6.12 3.82 -18.14
N LEU A 51 6.51 2.58 -17.82
CA LEU A 51 6.65 1.51 -18.80
C LEU A 51 5.30 0.94 -19.26
N ILE A 52 4.25 1.21 -18.52
CA ILE A 52 2.90 0.74 -18.86
C ILE A 52 2.26 1.81 -19.76
N GLN A 53 2.04 1.48 -21.03
CA GLN A 53 1.55 2.45 -22.00
C GLN A 53 0.04 2.69 -21.88
N ASP A 54 -0.74 1.65 -21.63
CA ASP A 54 -2.18 1.78 -21.44
C ASP A 54 -2.48 2.52 -20.13
N GLU A 55 -3.20 3.63 -20.22
CA GLU A 55 -3.50 4.49 -19.07
C GLU A 55 -4.32 3.75 -18.02
N GLU A 56 -5.31 2.95 -18.41
CA GLU A 56 -6.15 2.20 -17.49
C GLU A 56 -5.35 1.13 -16.74
N GLU A 57 -4.48 0.41 -17.44
CA GLU A 57 -3.61 -0.59 -16.82
C GLU A 57 -2.59 0.07 -15.89
N ARG A 58 -2.07 1.22 -16.26
CA ARG A 58 -1.16 1.98 -15.40
C ARG A 58 -1.85 2.40 -14.12
N TYR A 59 -3.09 2.87 -14.22
CA TYR A 59 -3.89 3.27 -13.09
C TYR A 59 -4.17 2.08 -12.14
N LYS A 60 -4.54 0.92 -12.70
CA LYS A 60 -4.75 -0.30 -11.90
C LYS A 60 -3.47 -0.71 -11.16
N LYS A 61 -2.34 -0.68 -11.86
CA LYS A 61 -1.06 -1.01 -11.24
C LYS A 61 -0.72 -0.04 -10.11
N PHE A 62 -1.02 1.23 -10.28
CA PHE A 62 -0.78 2.22 -9.23
C PHE A 62 -1.65 1.94 -8.00
N VAL A 63 -2.92 1.55 -8.18
CA VAL A 63 -3.76 1.12 -7.05
C VAL A 63 -3.09 0.00 -6.27
N GLU A 64 -2.58 -1.01 -6.96
CA GLU A 64 -1.92 -2.16 -6.35
C GLU A 64 -0.63 -1.75 -5.62
N LEU A 65 0.18 -0.90 -6.22
CA LEU A 65 1.41 -0.40 -5.61
C LEU A 65 1.13 0.46 -4.39
N ASN A 66 0.05 1.24 -4.42
CA ASN A 66 -0.35 2.02 -3.27
C ASN A 66 -0.72 1.12 -2.09
N VAL A 67 -1.49 0.06 -2.33
CA VAL A 67 -1.80 -0.94 -1.28
C VAL A 67 -0.52 -1.54 -0.74
N GLN A 68 0.41 -1.93 -1.60
CA GLN A 68 1.69 -2.50 -1.20
C GLN A 68 2.47 -1.55 -0.28
N GLU A 69 2.59 -0.28 -0.65
CA GLU A 69 3.35 0.69 0.13
C GLU A 69 2.65 1.02 1.45
N GLN A 70 1.32 1.02 1.49
CA GLN A 70 0.60 1.22 2.74
C GLN A 70 0.75 0.01 3.67
N CYS A 71 0.82 -1.21 3.14
CA CYS A 71 1.18 -2.39 3.94
C CYS A 71 2.57 -2.24 4.56
N VAL A 72 3.54 -1.77 3.77
CA VAL A 72 4.90 -1.50 4.26
C VAL A 72 4.86 -0.48 5.39
N ASN A 73 4.08 0.59 5.23
CA ASN A 73 3.95 1.62 6.27
C ASN A 73 3.36 1.05 7.57
N VAL A 74 2.39 0.14 7.48
CA VAL A 74 1.84 -0.56 8.65
C VAL A 74 2.93 -1.39 9.33
N ILE A 75 3.72 -2.13 8.57
CA ILE A 75 4.78 -2.99 9.10
C ILE A 75 5.92 -2.19 9.71
N LYS A 76 6.12 -0.94 9.27
CA LYS A 76 7.14 -0.06 9.86
C LYS A 76 6.82 0.33 11.31
N THR A 77 5.59 0.14 11.78
CA THR A 77 5.25 0.49 13.16
C THR A 77 5.77 -0.55 14.14
N ALA A 78 6.20 -0.09 15.32
CA ALA A 78 6.76 -0.98 16.34
C ALA A 78 5.73 -2.01 16.83
N ASP A 79 4.49 -1.58 17.04
CA ASP A 79 3.43 -2.46 17.54
C ASP A 79 3.15 -3.62 16.58
N VAL A 80 3.11 -3.35 15.29
CA VAL A 80 2.88 -4.38 14.27
C VAL A 80 4.07 -5.34 14.20
N GLN A 81 5.31 -4.82 14.23
CA GLN A 81 6.50 -5.66 14.20
C GLN A 81 6.53 -6.61 15.40
N LYS A 82 6.23 -6.09 16.59
CA LYS A 82 6.17 -6.91 17.81
C LYS A 82 5.08 -7.98 17.70
N ALA A 83 3.92 -7.63 17.14
CA ALA A 83 2.82 -8.57 16.98
C ALA A 83 3.15 -9.66 15.97
N ILE A 84 3.85 -9.35 14.89
CA ILE A 84 4.31 -10.34 13.92
C ILE A 84 5.25 -11.33 14.60
N ARG A 85 6.22 -10.83 15.37
CA ARG A 85 7.21 -11.67 16.04
C ARG A 85 6.59 -12.52 17.15
N ASN A 86 5.74 -11.93 18.00
CA ASN A 86 5.28 -12.56 19.23
C ASN A 86 3.97 -13.34 19.06
N ARG A 87 3.13 -12.98 18.09
CA ARG A 87 1.78 -13.55 17.93
C ARG A 87 1.49 -14.05 16.52
N ASN A 88 2.50 -14.04 15.64
CA ASN A 88 2.34 -14.44 14.24
C ASN A 88 1.25 -13.65 13.50
N LEU A 89 1.11 -12.35 13.82
CA LEU A 89 0.19 -11.48 13.11
C LEU A 89 0.58 -11.46 11.62
N THR A 90 -0.40 -11.53 10.74
CA THR A 90 -0.20 -11.49 9.29
C THR A 90 -0.80 -10.21 8.71
N VAL A 91 -0.05 -9.55 7.85
CA VAL A 91 -0.51 -8.37 7.11
C VAL A 91 -0.82 -8.79 5.68
N HIS A 92 -1.96 -8.35 5.17
CA HIS A 92 -2.44 -8.69 3.83
C HIS A 92 -2.69 -7.43 3.03
N GLY A 93 -2.35 -7.47 1.75
CA GLY A 93 -2.70 -6.43 0.79
C GLY A 93 -3.73 -6.96 -0.19
N TRP A 94 -4.93 -6.37 -0.19
CA TRP A 94 -6.04 -6.78 -1.05
C TRP A 94 -6.52 -5.60 -1.89
N VAL A 95 -7.10 -5.91 -3.04
CA VAL A 95 -7.80 -4.93 -3.87
C VAL A 95 -9.19 -5.46 -4.17
N PHE A 96 -10.19 -4.62 -3.93
CA PHE A 96 -11.57 -4.93 -4.30
C PHE A 96 -11.85 -4.40 -5.71
N ASP A 97 -12.33 -5.26 -6.57
CA ASP A 97 -12.76 -4.89 -7.92
C ASP A 97 -14.26 -4.62 -7.89
N ILE A 98 -14.65 -3.35 -7.95
CA ILE A 98 -16.05 -2.95 -7.85
C ILE A 98 -16.88 -3.39 -9.08
N HIS A 99 -16.23 -3.66 -10.20
CA HIS A 99 -16.92 -4.11 -11.42
C HIS A 99 -17.27 -5.60 -11.38
N SER A 100 -16.38 -6.42 -10.84
CA SER A 100 -16.61 -7.87 -10.74
C SER A 100 -17.13 -8.31 -9.37
N GLY A 101 -17.01 -7.45 -8.35
CA GLY A 101 -17.34 -7.79 -6.97
C GLY A 101 -16.36 -8.72 -6.30
N LYS A 102 -15.15 -8.89 -6.86
CA LYS A 102 -14.14 -9.81 -6.34
C LYS A 102 -13.12 -9.11 -5.49
N LEU A 103 -12.67 -9.79 -4.42
CA LEU A 103 -11.50 -9.41 -3.65
C LEU A 103 -10.30 -10.14 -4.23
N ILE A 104 -9.24 -9.38 -4.50
CA ILE A 104 -8.01 -9.91 -5.07
C ILE A 104 -6.91 -9.78 -4.00
N ASP A 105 -6.35 -10.92 -3.62
CA ASP A 105 -5.16 -10.95 -2.74
C ASP A 105 -3.93 -10.70 -3.60
N LEU A 106 -3.20 -9.64 -3.31
CA LEU A 106 -2.02 -9.27 -4.09
C LEU A 106 -0.84 -10.21 -3.85
N LYS A 107 -0.92 -11.06 -2.80
CA LYS A 107 0.12 -12.04 -2.44
C LYS A 107 1.51 -11.40 -2.39
N ILE A 108 1.61 -10.29 -1.68
CA ILE A 108 2.83 -9.50 -1.59
C ILE A 108 3.89 -10.29 -0.83
N ASP A 109 5.09 -10.39 -1.41
CA ASP A 109 6.25 -10.97 -0.74
C ASP A 109 6.91 -9.89 0.13
N PHE A 110 6.46 -9.80 1.37
CA PHE A 110 6.98 -8.80 2.30
C PHE A 110 8.44 -9.05 2.68
N ASP A 111 8.87 -10.29 2.74
CA ASP A 111 10.25 -10.61 3.10
C ASP A 111 11.22 -10.00 2.09
N ALA A 112 10.92 -10.13 0.81
CA ALA A 112 11.76 -9.55 -0.25
C ALA A 112 11.77 -8.02 -0.20
N ILE A 113 10.60 -7.41 0.03
CA ILE A 113 10.47 -5.95 0.04
C ILE A 113 11.13 -5.35 1.28
N LEU A 114 10.92 -5.98 2.44
CA LEU A 114 11.38 -5.46 3.72
C LEU A 114 12.87 -5.65 3.97
N GLU A 115 13.54 -6.53 3.22
CA GLU A 115 14.96 -6.82 3.40
C GLU A 115 15.80 -5.53 3.41
N HIS A 116 15.51 -4.59 2.52
CA HIS A 116 16.27 -3.35 2.38
C HIS A 116 15.88 -2.27 3.39
N ILE A 117 14.64 -2.30 3.89
CA ILE A 117 14.15 -1.23 4.77
C ILE A 117 14.22 -1.57 6.25
N MET A 118 14.26 -2.85 6.61
CA MET A 118 14.33 -3.27 8.02
C MET A 118 15.63 -2.89 8.72
N GLU A 119 16.67 -2.62 7.97
CA GLU A 119 17.91 -2.07 8.52
C GLU A 119 17.65 -0.77 9.29
N ILE A 120 16.73 0.05 8.78
CA ILE A 120 16.40 1.36 9.36
C ILE A 120 15.17 1.27 10.27
N TYR A 121 14.18 0.48 9.89
CA TYR A 121 12.86 0.47 10.52
C TYR A 121 12.61 -0.73 11.44
N ARG A 122 13.66 -1.42 11.89
CA ARG A 122 13.50 -2.52 12.82
C ARG A 122 13.27 -1.98 14.23
N LEU A 123 12.02 -2.02 14.68
CA LEU A 123 11.58 -1.42 15.94
C LEU A 123 10.97 -2.45 16.89
N ASP A 124 11.28 -3.72 16.72
CA ASP A 124 10.66 -4.82 17.46
C ASP A 124 11.46 -5.30 18.68
N ASP A 125 12.41 -4.53 19.11
CA ASP A 125 13.24 -4.82 20.31
C ASP A 125 12.48 -4.66 21.61
#